data_66603761111586a1616fce29deaef760
#
_entry.id   66603761111586a1616fce29deaef760
#
_cell.length_a   1.000
_cell.length_b   1.000
_cell.length_c   1.000
_cell.angle_alpha   90.00
_cell.angle_beta   90.00
_cell.angle_gamma   90.00
#
_symmetry.space_group_name_H-M   'P 1'
#
loop_
_entity.id
_entity.type
_entity.pdbx_description
1 polymer ?
#
loop_
_entity_poly.entity_id
_entity_poly.type
_entity_poly.pdbx_seq_one_letter_code
_entity_poly.pdbx_strand_id
1 'polypeptide(L)'
;MLDALLQEGLDAVRVSLNSAVKDLYECYYQPIGYGWEDVEASLALARRRRAYIALNLLVFPGVTDRLGEVEALVELVRRHRIDQVQTRSLAIDPMQYLEVVRGRGAPGPGTGVEQLIRRLKQAAPWLVIGNFARGLNERLQCRMATEHV
;
A
#
# COMPACT_ATOMS: atom_id res chain seq x y z
N MET A 1 -17.78 10.46 -4.25
CA MET A 1 -18.24 9.32 -3.42
C MET A 1 -17.37 9.14 -2.16
N LEU A 2 -16.06 8.91 -2.24
CA LEU A 2 -15.21 8.72 -1.04
C LEU A 2 -15.27 9.90 -0.06
N ASP A 3 -15.25 11.14 -0.56
CA ASP A 3 -15.32 12.33 0.29
C ASP A 3 -16.62 12.41 1.10
N ALA A 4 -17.75 12.07 0.50
CA ALA A 4 -19.04 12.03 1.20
C ALA A 4 -19.03 10.96 2.32
N LEU A 5 -18.49 9.77 2.04
CA LEU A 5 -18.37 8.71 3.06
C LEU A 5 -17.50 9.13 4.24
N LEU A 6 -16.39 9.81 3.94
CA LEU A 6 -15.48 10.31 4.98
C LEU A 6 -16.13 11.45 5.81
N GLN A 7 -16.99 12.26 5.20
CA GLN A 7 -17.79 13.29 5.90
C GLN A 7 -18.84 12.67 6.82
N GLU A 8 -19.47 11.57 6.38
CA GLU A 8 -20.48 10.82 7.15
C GLU A 8 -19.88 9.90 8.23
N GLY A 9 -18.55 9.93 8.41
CA GLY A 9 -17.90 9.23 9.52
C GLY A 9 -17.14 7.97 9.16
N LEU A 10 -16.87 7.71 7.87
CA LEU A 10 -15.92 6.65 7.50
C LEU A 10 -14.56 6.96 8.11
N ASP A 11 -14.10 6.10 9.00
CA ASP A 11 -12.88 6.33 9.81
C ASP A 11 -11.64 5.66 9.24
N ALA A 12 -11.79 4.72 8.31
CA ALA A 12 -10.67 3.98 7.72
C ALA A 12 -10.91 3.63 6.26
N VAL A 13 -9.85 3.62 5.49
CA VAL A 13 -9.82 3.12 4.12
C VAL A 13 -8.73 2.06 3.97
N ARG A 14 -9.00 1.07 3.12
CA ARG A 14 -8.03 0.05 2.78
C ARG A 14 -7.89 -0.02 1.27
N VAL A 15 -6.64 0.04 0.80
CA VAL A 15 -6.31 -0.05 -0.62
C VAL A 15 -5.48 -1.31 -0.85
N SER A 16 -5.86 -2.11 -1.84
CA SER A 16 -5.08 -3.28 -2.25
C SER A 16 -4.11 -2.90 -3.34
N LEU A 17 -2.85 -3.28 -3.17
CA LEU A 17 -1.75 -3.02 -4.11
C LEU A 17 -0.98 -4.31 -4.38
N ASN A 18 -0.61 -4.52 -5.65
CA ASN A 18 0.44 -5.44 -6.03
C ASN A 18 1.79 -4.71 -6.18
N SER A 19 1.74 -3.41 -6.45
CA SER A 19 2.88 -2.53 -6.70
C SER A 19 2.52 -1.08 -6.38
N ALA A 20 3.51 -0.28 -6.02
CA ALA A 20 3.43 1.18 -5.94
C ALA A 20 3.94 1.86 -7.23
N VAL A 21 4.33 1.09 -8.23
CA VAL A 21 4.69 1.58 -9.56
C VAL A 21 3.47 1.50 -10.46
N LYS A 22 3.08 2.65 -11.04
CA LYS A 22 1.88 2.79 -11.87
C LYS A 22 1.71 1.69 -12.91
N ASP A 23 2.71 1.49 -13.74
CA ASP A 23 2.65 0.54 -14.86
C ASP A 23 2.39 -0.88 -14.39
N LEU A 24 2.97 -1.28 -13.25
CA LEU A 24 2.79 -2.62 -12.70
C LEU A 24 1.44 -2.76 -12.00
N TYR A 25 0.97 -1.71 -11.33
CA TYR A 25 -0.37 -1.64 -10.77
C TYR A 25 -1.44 -1.80 -11.85
N GLU A 26 -1.39 -0.96 -12.88
CA GLU A 26 -2.38 -0.95 -13.95
C GLU A 26 -2.36 -2.22 -14.80
N CYS A 27 -1.17 -2.79 -15.01
CA CYS A 27 -1.03 -4.07 -15.70
C CYS A 27 -1.75 -5.21 -14.96
N TYR A 28 -1.67 -5.23 -13.64
CA TYR A 28 -2.27 -6.29 -12.82
C TYR A 28 -3.77 -6.07 -12.61
N TYR A 29 -4.19 -4.87 -12.21
CA TYR A 29 -5.59 -4.58 -11.89
C TYR A 29 -6.45 -4.28 -13.12
N GLN A 30 -5.86 -3.88 -14.25
CA GLN A 30 -6.56 -3.49 -15.48
C GLN A 30 -7.76 -2.57 -15.19
N PRO A 31 -7.54 -1.43 -14.52
CA PRO A 31 -8.62 -0.59 -14.03
C PRO A 31 -9.47 -0.03 -15.18
N ILE A 32 -10.80 -0.02 -14.99
CA ILE A 32 -11.76 0.53 -15.95
C ILE A 32 -12.41 1.78 -15.34
N GLY A 33 -12.28 2.91 -16.00
CA GLY A 33 -12.89 4.18 -15.55
C GLY A 33 -12.16 4.86 -14.39
N TYR A 34 -11.00 4.38 -13.98
CA TYR A 34 -10.08 5.01 -13.03
C TYR A 34 -8.64 4.56 -13.35
N GLY A 35 -7.64 5.21 -12.74
CA GLY A 35 -6.23 4.86 -12.90
C GLY A 35 -5.45 4.98 -11.60
N TRP A 36 -4.13 4.85 -11.70
CA TRP A 36 -3.23 4.99 -10.56
C TRP A 36 -3.36 6.37 -9.87
N GLU A 37 -3.55 7.42 -10.66
CA GLU A 37 -3.71 8.80 -10.16
C GLU A 37 -4.95 8.94 -9.27
N ASP A 38 -6.03 8.21 -9.57
CA ASP A 38 -7.24 8.21 -8.75
C ASP A 38 -7.02 7.48 -7.42
N VAL A 39 -6.18 6.45 -7.42
CA VAL A 39 -5.75 5.76 -6.19
C VAL A 39 -4.95 6.72 -5.31
N GLU A 40 -3.93 7.41 -5.87
CA GLU A 40 -3.15 8.41 -5.13
C GLU A 40 -4.03 9.56 -4.63
N ALA A 41 -4.94 10.07 -5.45
CA ALA A 41 -5.90 11.10 -5.06
C ALA A 41 -6.80 10.66 -3.91
N SER A 42 -7.22 9.38 -3.92
CA SER A 42 -8.02 8.78 -2.84
C SER A 42 -7.23 8.67 -1.53
N LEU A 43 -5.97 8.27 -1.59
CA LEU A 43 -5.07 8.24 -0.43
C LEU A 43 -4.85 9.66 0.13
N ALA A 44 -4.59 10.64 -0.74
CA ALA A 44 -4.42 12.03 -0.35
C ALA A 44 -5.70 12.61 0.30
N LEU A 45 -6.87 12.28 -0.24
CA LEU A 45 -8.14 12.68 0.33
C LEU A 45 -8.38 12.05 1.70
N ALA A 46 -8.16 10.75 1.84
CA ALA A 46 -8.28 10.04 3.10
C ALA A 46 -7.36 10.66 4.16
N ARG A 47 -6.12 11.01 3.80
CA ARG A 47 -5.18 11.68 4.70
C ARG A 47 -5.66 13.07 5.13
N ARG A 48 -6.16 13.91 4.19
CA ARG A 48 -6.73 15.22 4.51
C ARG A 48 -7.92 15.11 5.47
N ARG A 49 -8.74 14.08 5.32
CA ARG A 49 -9.90 13.79 6.19
C ARG A 49 -9.51 13.03 7.47
N ARG A 50 -8.21 12.82 7.71
CA ARG A 50 -7.68 12.13 8.88
C ARG A 50 -8.20 10.69 9.05
N ALA A 51 -8.58 10.03 7.96
CA ALA A 51 -8.94 8.62 8.00
C ALA A 51 -7.69 7.75 8.25
N TYR A 52 -7.88 6.61 8.89
CA TYR A 52 -6.84 5.59 9.01
C TYR A 52 -6.64 4.91 7.65
N ILE A 53 -5.40 4.85 7.19
CA ILE A 53 -5.08 4.32 5.88
C ILE A 53 -4.28 3.03 6.02
N ALA A 54 -4.86 1.93 5.50
CA ALA A 54 -4.21 0.64 5.44
C ALA A 54 -3.97 0.22 3.98
N LEU A 55 -2.81 -0.33 3.69
CA LEU A 55 -2.51 -1.00 2.42
C LEU A 55 -2.55 -2.51 2.61
N ASN A 56 -3.25 -3.21 1.72
CA ASN A 56 -3.06 -4.65 1.50
C ASN A 56 -2.02 -4.82 0.40
N LEU A 57 -0.80 -5.11 0.78
CA LEU A 57 0.29 -5.31 -0.16
C LEU A 57 0.38 -6.80 -0.54
N LEU A 58 0.15 -7.08 -1.81
CA LEU A 58 0.42 -8.38 -2.40
C LEU A 58 1.92 -8.56 -2.55
N VAL A 59 2.49 -9.52 -1.83
CA VAL A 59 3.93 -9.78 -1.86
C VAL A 59 4.23 -10.95 -2.78
N PHE A 60 5.07 -10.68 -3.78
CA PHE A 60 5.63 -11.69 -4.69
C PHE A 60 7.14 -11.50 -4.77
N PRO A 61 7.94 -12.43 -4.19
CA PRO A 61 9.40 -12.35 -4.23
C PRO A 61 9.93 -12.26 -5.67
N GLY A 62 10.93 -11.40 -5.89
CA GLY A 62 11.46 -11.12 -7.22
C GLY A 62 10.67 -10.08 -8.03
N VAL A 63 9.53 -9.62 -7.51
CA VAL A 63 8.75 -8.50 -8.06
C VAL A 63 8.63 -7.39 -7.01
N THR A 64 7.92 -7.64 -5.93
CA THR A 64 7.59 -6.64 -4.91
C THR A 64 8.82 -6.17 -4.10
N ASP A 65 9.83 -7.02 -3.97
CA ASP A 65 11.05 -6.77 -3.19
C ASP A 65 12.24 -6.28 -4.05
N ARG A 66 12.00 -5.91 -5.31
CA ARG A 66 13.01 -5.24 -6.13
C ARG A 66 13.26 -3.82 -5.63
N LEU A 67 14.46 -3.33 -5.81
CA LEU A 67 14.87 -2.02 -5.28
C LEU A 67 13.90 -0.90 -5.69
N GLY A 68 13.56 -0.79 -6.97
CA GLY A 68 12.65 0.26 -7.47
C GLY A 68 11.23 0.14 -6.90
N GLU A 69 10.72 -1.10 -6.69
CA GLU A 69 9.42 -1.33 -6.06
C GLU A 69 9.43 -0.93 -4.58
N VAL A 70 10.51 -1.28 -3.88
CA VAL A 70 10.70 -0.91 -2.46
C VAL A 70 10.79 0.61 -2.31
N GLU A 71 11.52 1.29 -3.18
CA GLU A 71 11.64 2.76 -3.17
C GLU A 71 10.30 3.43 -3.47
N ALA A 72 9.58 2.98 -4.49
CA ALA A 72 8.25 3.50 -4.82
C ALA A 72 7.26 3.30 -3.66
N LEU A 73 7.28 2.13 -3.01
CA LEU A 73 6.41 1.85 -1.87
C LEU A 73 6.77 2.71 -0.65
N VAL A 74 8.06 2.89 -0.36
CA VAL A 74 8.54 3.77 0.71
C VAL A 74 8.07 5.20 0.47
N GLU A 75 8.19 5.69 -0.75
CA GLU A 75 7.74 7.03 -1.13
C GLU A 75 6.22 7.19 -0.97
N LEU A 76 5.43 6.22 -1.44
CA LEU A 76 3.97 6.21 -1.29
C LEU A 76 3.57 6.25 0.19
N VAL A 77 4.21 5.42 1.02
CA VAL A 77 3.95 5.34 2.47
C VAL A 77 4.25 6.68 3.16
N ARG A 78 5.36 7.32 2.81
CA ARG A 78 5.74 8.61 3.38
C ARG A 78 4.84 9.75 2.91
N ARG A 79 4.59 9.84 1.61
CA ARG A 79 3.80 10.90 0.98
C ARG A 79 2.39 10.98 1.54
N HIS A 80 1.74 9.84 1.68
CA HIS A 80 0.35 9.76 2.17
C HIS A 80 0.26 9.43 3.67
N ARG A 81 1.41 9.32 4.36
CA ARG A 81 1.44 8.98 5.78
C ARG A 81 0.58 7.74 6.08
N ILE A 82 0.83 6.66 5.36
CA ILE A 82 0.12 5.39 5.52
C ILE A 82 0.30 4.88 6.96
N ASP A 83 -0.79 4.44 7.60
CA ASP A 83 -0.77 3.99 8.99
C ASP A 83 -0.41 2.51 9.12
N GLN A 84 -0.82 1.69 8.14
CA GLN A 84 -0.59 0.25 8.18
C GLN A 84 -0.31 -0.34 6.80
N VAL A 85 0.62 -1.30 6.76
CA VAL A 85 0.82 -2.20 5.61
C VAL A 85 0.56 -3.63 6.07
N GLN A 86 -0.40 -4.28 5.44
CA GLN A 86 -0.68 -5.70 5.60
C GLN A 86 -0.09 -6.44 4.40
N THR A 87 0.84 -7.35 4.68
CA THR A 87 1.38 -8.22 3.64
C THR A 87 0.44 -9.38 3.36
N ARG A 88 0.19 -9.67 2.10
CA ARG A 88 -0.67 -10.77 1.64
C ARG A 88 0.09 -11.65 0.67
N SER A 89 -0.10 -12.94 0.82
CA SER A 89 0.35 -13.90 -0.18
C SER A 89 -0.46 -13.74 -1.48
N LEU A 90 0.13 -14.14 -2.58
CA LEU A 90 -0.57 -14.21 -3.86
C LEU A 90 -1.77 -15.17 -3.76
N ALA A 91 -2.93 -14.71 -4.23
CA ALA A 91 -4.17 -15.48 -4.22
C ALA A 91 -4.49 -16.13 -5.58
N ILE A 92 -3.64 -15.90 -6.58
CA ILE A 92 -3.75 -16.49 -7.92
C ILE A 92 -2.54 -17.38 -8.21
N ASP A 93 -2.61 -18.15 -9.28
CA ASP A 93 -1.49 -18.96 -9.74
C ASP A 93 -0.25 -18.10 -10.00
N PRO A 94 0.93 -18.44 -9.43
CA PRO A 94 2.16 -17.67 -9.62
C PRO A 94 2.57 -17.50 -11.08
N MET A 95 2.35 -18.51 -11.92
CA MET A 95 2.68 -18.42 -13.33
C MET A 95 1.75 -17.46 -14.07
N GLN A 96 0.48 -17.47 -13.72
CA GLN A 96 -0.50 -16.50 -14.25
C GLN A 96 -0.13 -15.08 -13.84
N TYR A 97 0.28 -14.85 -12.59
CA TYR A 97 0.75 -13.53 -12.15
C TYR A 97 1.97 -13.07 -12.97
N LEU A 98 2.96 -13.96 -13.15
CA LEU A 98 4.15 -13.67 -13.91
C LEU A 98 3.85 -13.35 -15.40
N GLU A 99 2.87 -14.02 -16.00
CA GLU A 99 2.43 -13.70 -17.35
C GLU A 99 1.81 -12.31 -17.44
N VAL A 100 0.95 -11.95 -16.48
CA VAL A 100 0.32 -10.63 -16.42
C VAL A 100 1.36 -9.51 -16.28
N VAL A 101 2.37 -9.69 -15.44
CA VAL A 101 3.39 -8.66 -15.20
C VAL A 101 4.58 -8.72 -16.18
N ARG A 102 4.60 -9.73 -17.08
CA ARG A 102 5.65 -9.90 -18.08
C ARG A 102 5.76 -8.68 -19.00
N GLY A 103 6.97 -8.18 -19.17
CA GLY A 103 7.25 -7.00 -20.01
C GLY A 103 7.10 -5.65 -19.31
N ARG A 104 6.50 -5.58 -18.12
CA ARG A 104 6.37 -4.35 -17.32
C ARG A 104 7.16 -4.38 -16.02
N GLY A 105 7.76 -5.50 -15.72
CA GLY A 105 8.50 -5.71 -14.49
C GLY A 105 8.90 -7.16 -14.34
N ALA A 106 9.64 -7.70 -15.33
CA ALA A 106 10.12 -9.08 -15.27
C ALA A 106 10.73 -9.39 -13.89
N PRO A 107 10.46 -10.58 -13.33
CA PRO A 107 11.09 -10.99 -12.08
C PRO A 107 12.58 -10.81 -12.16
N GLY A 108 13.17 -10.25 -11.14
CA GLY A 108 14.60 -9.99 -11.08
C GLY A 108 15.11 -10.29 -9.66
N PRO A 109 16.41 -10.09 -9.44
CA PRO A 109 16.95 -10.24 -8.10
C PRO A 109 16.23 -9.29 -7.14
N GLY A 110 15.49 -9.87 -6.21
CA GLY A 110 14.86 -9.15 -5.10
C GLY A 110 15.86 -8.94 -3.96
N THR A 111 15.59 -7.95 -3.14
CA THR A 111 16.37 -7.71 -1.90
C THR A 111 15.89 -8.59 -0.75
N GLY A 112 14.78 -9.28 -0.91
CA GLY A 112 14.10 -10.09 0.10
C GLY A 112 13.03 -9.33 0.88
N VAL A 113 11.97 -10.05 1.25
CA VAL A 113 10.81 -9.48 1.97
C VAL A 113 11.21 -8.89 3.32
N GLU A 114 12.16 -9.49 4.02
CA GLU A 114 12.68 -8.95 5.28
C GLU A 114 13.33 -7.57 5.10
N GLN A 115 14.07 -7.40 4.02
CA GLN A 115 14.70 -6.12 3.70
C GLN A 115 13.66 -5.07 3.31
N LEU A 116 12.62 -5.45 2.56
CA LEU A 116 11.46 -4.60 2.28
C LEU A 116 10.83 -4.08 3.59
N ILE A 117 10.51 -4.99 4.51
CA ILE A 117 9.92 -4.65 5.81
C ILE A 117 10.84 -3.73 6.61
N ARG A 118 12.13 -4.04 6.65
CA ARG A 118 13.13 -3.23 7.37
C ARG A 118 13.20 -1.80 6.81
N ARG A 119 13.24 -1.65 5.49
CA ARG A 119 13.27 -0.34 4.83
C ARG A 119 12.01 0.47 5.10
N LEU A 120 10.84 -0.15 5.05
CA LEU A 120 9.57 0.50 5.40
C LEU A 120 9.58 1.04 6.84
N LYS A 121 10.02 0.22 7.81
CA LYS A 121 10.09 0.63 9.22
C LYS A 121 11.11 1.74 9.46
N GLN A 122 12.26 1.70 8.78
CA GLN A 122 13.27 2.75 8.88
C GLN A 122 12.78 4.08 8.29
N ALA A 123 12.09 4.02 7.15
CA ALA A 123 11.59 5.21 6.47
C ALA A 123 10.33 5.81 7.10
N ALA A 124 9.54 4.98 7.79
CA ALA A 124 8.27 5.34 8.42
C ALA A 124 8.14 4.68 9.80
N PRO A 125 8.77 5.23 10.85
CA PRO A 125 8.76 4.64 12.21
C PRO A 125 7.35 4.48 12.81
N TRP A 126 6.38 5.28 12.36
CA TRP A 126 4.98 5.18 12.77
C TRP A 126 4.23 4.01 12.13
N LEU A 127 4.76 3.46 11.03
CA LEU A 127 4.08 2.46 10.23
C LEU A 127 3.91 1.15 10.99
N VAL A 128 2.68 0.65 11.00
CA VAL A 128 2.37 -0.67 11.53
C VAL A 128 2.45 -1.70 10.39
N ILE A 129 3.22 -2.74 10.59
CA ILE A 129 3.26 -3.88 9.67
C ILE A 129 2.63 -5.08 10.35
N GLY A 130 1.59 -5.63 9.73
CA GLY A 130 0.87 -6.76 10.32
C GLY A 130 -0.29 -7.23 9.47
N ASN A 131 -0.82 -8.40 9.83
CA ASN A 131 -1.84 -9.10 9.04
C ASN A 131 -3.28 -8.90 9.55
N PHE A 132 -3.50 -8.18 10.65
CA PHE A 132 -4.81 -8.03 11.25
C PHE A 132 -5.35 -6.61 11.14
N ALA A 133 -6.65 -6.48 10.92
CA ALA A 133 -7.32 -5.20 11.04
C ALA A 133 -7.29 -4.76 12.51
N ARG A 134 -6.91 -3.51 12.76
CA ARG A 134 -6.94 -2.93 14.10
C ARG A 134 -8.33 -2.48 14.47
N GLY A 135 -8.69 -2.65 15.72
CA GLY A 135 -9.93 -2.10 16.29
C GLY A 135 -9.94 -0.57 16.22
N LEU A 136 -11.13 0.03 16.31
CA LEU A 136 -11.30 1.49 16.24
C LEU A 136 -10.44 2.23 17.29
N ASN A 137 -10.44 1.74 18.54
CA ASN A 137 -9.68 2.38 19.62
C ASN A 137 -8.17 2.38 19.37
N GLU A 138 -7.61 1.28 18.83
CA GLU A 138 -6.20 1.19 18.48
C GLU A 138 -5.84 2.13 17.32
N ARG A 139 -6.76 2.26 16.34
CA ARG A 139 -6.60 3.18 15.23
C ARG A 139 -6.59 4.64 15.69
N LEU A 140 -7.48 5.00 16.61
CA LEU A 140 -7.55 6.33 17.18
C LEU A 140 -6.30 6.68 18.00
N GLN A 141 -5.79 5.73 18.79
CA GLN A 141 -4.54 5.93 19.56
C GLN A 141 -3.33 6.15 18.64
N CYS A 142 -3.21 5.40 17.55
CA CYS A 142 -2.16 5.63 16.54
C CYS A 142 -2.24 7.05 15.94
N ARG A 143 -3.44 7.57 15.71
CA ARG A 143 -3.65 8.94 15.19
C ARG A 143 -3.19 10.01 16.17
N MET A 144 -3.53 9.87 17.44
CA MET A 144 -3.16 10.83 18.50
C MET A 144 -1.65 10.85 18.75
N ALA A 145 -0.98 9.69 18.69
CA ALA A 145 0.47 9.60 18.85
C ALA A 145 1.25 10.28 17.71
N THR A 146 0.62 10.51 16.55
CA THR A 146 1.24 11.15 15.38
C THR A 146 1.05 12.67 15.31
N GLU A 147 0.22 13.26 16.17
CA GLU A 147 0.02 14.72 16.24
C GLU A 147 1.09 15.44 17.09
N HIS A 148 1.98 14.69 17.73
CA HIS A 148 3.01 15.23 18.64
C HIS A 148 4.46 15.07 18.13
N VAL A 149 4.64 14.80 16.82
CA VAL A 149 5.99 14.70 16.19
C VAL A 149 6.14 15.67 15.05
#